data_f7c2d7ca346bc89eb48c7690536c49c9
#
_entry.id   f7c2d7ca346bc89eb48c7690536c49c9
#
_cell.length_a   1.000
_cell.length_b   1.000
_cell.length_c   1.000
_cell.angle_alpha   90.00
_cell.angle_beta   90.00
_cell.angle_gamma   90.00
#
_symmetry.space_group_name_H-M   'P 1'
#
loop_
_entity.id
_entity.type
_entity.pdbx_description
1 polymer ?
#
loop_
_entity_poly.entity_id
_entity_poly.type
_entity_poly.pdbx_seq_one_letter_code
_entity_poly.pdbx_strand_id
1 'polypeptide(L)'
;MSHQEFKVVVSGAGAAGIGAARRLRDAGVATLLVEARPRLGGRAWTVPGPAGPMDIGCGWLHSADRNPWAPIAEAQGLTVDRTPPPWGRASSLVGLGARDGAEFGAALQNFRREVDAAAEAATDRAADSLLRPGDHWNHLIDAVSTWYSGVELDRVSVRDLARYDDSGVNWRVVEGYGTAIAKHAAGADVQLDCVVQRIDRRGRQLRLETTCGVITADAAIVTLPSNVLAETPELFLPALPDKTEAASGLPLGLANKLYLSLSGADEFEKESRAFGASDRTRTGVYHFRPFGRPMIEAFFGGDLAAELEKGGKEAFFDFAVAEFVSLFGGDFARRVKPLRAHGWRGDPFARGSYSCALPGRADCRAVLAAPVENRLFFAGEACSATDFSTAHGAYETGLAAADRAIAAVRASAPG
;
A
#
# COMPACT_ATOMS: atom_id res chain seq x y z
N MET A 1 4.59 -36.64 12.16
CA MET A 1 4.92 -35.23 11.92
C MET A 1 5.50 -34.71 13.22
N SER A 2 6.78 -34.27 13.23
CA SER A 2 7.40 -33.69 14.43
C SER A 2 6.64 -32.41 14.79
N HIS A 3 6.09 -32.33 15.99
CA HIS A 3 5.54 -31.05 16.51
C HIS A 3 6.71 -30.10 16.70
N GLN A 4 6.91 -29.23 15.74
CA GLN A 4 7.85 -28.12 15.85
C GLN A 4 7.15 -27.04 16.69
N GLU A 5 7.68 -26.78 17.88
CA GLU A 5 7.13 -25.81 18.81
C GLU A 5 7.68 -24.43 18.46
N PHE A 6 6.81 -23.53 17.98
CA PHE A 6 7.17 -22.15 17.72
C PHE A 6 6.84 -21.27 18.93
N LYS A 7 7.69 -20.31 19.24
CA LYS A 7 7.43 -19.30 20.28
C LYS A 7 6.50 -18.21 19.78
N VAL A 8 6.71 -17.79 18.53
CA VAL A 8 5.90 -16.76 17.89
C VAL A 8 5.49 -17.21 16.49
N VAL A 9 4.22 -17.01 16.15
CA VAL A 9 3.72 -17.14 14.77
C VAL A 9 3.43 -15.76 14.21
N VAL A 10 3.91 -15.49 12.99
CA VAL A 10 3.61 -14.27 12.25
C VAL A 10 2.65 -14.61 11.12
N SER A 11 1.46 -13.99 11.10
CA SER A 11 0.43 -14.20 10.09
C SER A 11 0.47 -13.10 9.03
N GLY A 12 0.84 -13.48 7.80
CA GLY A 12 1.01 -12.61 6.64
C GLY A 12 2.48 -12.29 6.34
N ALA A 13 2.95 -12.62 5.13
CA ALA A 13 4.31 -12.37 4.66
C ALA A 13 4.40 -11.15 3.72
N GLY A 14 3.73 -10.05 4.09
CA GLY A 14 3.95 -8.71 3.55
C GLY A 14 5.15 -8.04 4.23
N ALA A 15 5.39 -6.76 3.92
CA ALA A 15 6.51 -6.00 4.48
C ALA A 15 6.56 -6.03 6.02
N ALA A 16 5.40 -5.92 6.69
CA ALA A 16 5.30 -5.99 8.15
C ALA A 16 5.69 -7.38 8.70
N GLY A 17 5.12 -8.45 8.14
CA GLY A 17 5.40 -9.81 8.63
C GLY A 17 6.83 -10.24 8.35
N ILE A 18 7.39 -9.89 7.20
CA ILE A 18 8.79 -10.15 6.86
C ILE A 18 9.72 -9.41 7.83
N GLY A 19 9.44 -8.13 8.13
CA GLY A 19 10.19 -7.35 9.10
C GLY A 19 10.13 -7.98 10.49
N ALA A 20 8.93 -8.35 10.93
CA ALA A 20 8.72 -8.99 12.23
C ALA A 20 9.45 -10.34 12.33
N ALA A 21 9.28 -11.23 11.34
CA ALA A 21 9.92 -12.54 11.34
C ALA A 21 11.46 -12.45 11.37
N ARG A 22 12.02 -11.52 10.60
CA ARG A 22 13.46 -11.26 10.60
C ARG A 22 13.95 -10.77 11.96
N ARG A 23 13.25 -9.80 12.56
CA ARG A 23 13.58 -9.26 13.88
C ARG A 23 13.53 -10.32 14.99
N LEU A 24 12.50 -11.18 14.96
CA LEU A 24 12.36 -12.30 15.89
C LEU A 24 13.50 -13.32 15.74
N ARG A 25 13.82 -13.68 14.50
CA ARG A 25 14.94 -14.61 14.19
C ARG A 25 16.27 -14.03 14.68
N ASP A 26 16.55 -12.76 14.40
CA ASP A 26 17.79 -12.10 14.80
C ASP A 26 17.92 -11.99 16.33
N ALA A 27 16.78 -12.07 17.05
CA ALA A 27 16.72 -12.19 18.52
C ALA A 27 16.75 -13.64 19.05
N GLY A 28 16.89 -14.65 18.17
CA GLY A 28 16.94 -16.07 18.52
C GLY A 28 15.59 -16.67 18.93
N VAL A 29 14.47 -16.07 18.56
CA VAL A 29 13.12 -16.54 18.87
C VAL A 29 12.63 -17.50 17.79
N ALA A 30 12.28 -18.74 18.17
CA ALA A 30 11.70 -19.72 17.25
C ALA A 30 10.38 -19.20 16.66
N THR A 31 10.39 -18.92 15.34
CA THR A 31 9.32 -18.19 14.66
C THR A 31 8.91 -18.90 13.38
N LEU A 32 7.60 -18.99 13.13
CA LEU A 32 7.03 -19.40 11.85
C LEU A 32 6.30 -18.21 11.23
N LEU A 33 6.61 -17.92 9.97
CA LEU A 33 5.91 -16.95 9.14
C LEU A 33 4.92 -17.70 8.23
N VAL A 34 3.62 -17.47 8.38
CA VAL A 34 2.58 -18.08 7.56
C VAL A 34 2.01 -17.08 6.56
N GLU A 35 1.86 -17.52 5.31
CA GLU A 35 1.35 -16.69 4.21
C GLU A 35 0.26 -17.45 3.44
N ALA A 36 -0.84 -16.75 3.19
CA ALA A 36 -1.99 -17.32 2.48
C ALA A 36 -1.74 -17.58 0.99
N ARG A 37 -0.83 -16.80 0.38
CA ARG A 37 -0.49 -16.90 -1.05
C ARG A 37 0.69 -17.84 -1.29
N PRO A 38 0.87 -18.32 -2.54
CA PRO A 38 2.09 -19.04 -2.96
C PRO A 38 3.30 -18.11 -3.16
N ARG A 39 3.26 -16.88 -2.63
CA ARG A 39 4.31 -15.88 -2.78
C ARG A 39 4.43 -14.96 -1.57
N LEU A 40 5.62 -14.43 -1.38
CA LEU A 40 5.93 -13.38 -0.42
C LEU A 40 5.55 -11.98 -0.93
N GLY A 41 5.66 -10.98 -0.07
CA GLY A 41 5.55 -9.55 -0.38
C GLY A 41 4.17 -8.95 -0.16
N GLY A 42 3.10 -9.77 -0.07
CA GLY A 42 1.74 -9.24 0.12
C GLY A 42 1.31 -8.29 -1.01
N ARG A 43 1.01 -7.03 -0.66
CA ARG A 43 0.69 -5.93 -1.60
C ARG A 43 1.91 -5.31 -2.30
N ALA A 44 3.11 -5.69 -1.94
CA ALA A 44 4.33 -5.44 -2.70
C ALA A 44 4.58 -6.61 -3.65
N TRP A 45 4.33 -6.41 -4.93
CA TRP A 45 4.38 -7.48 -5.91
C TRP A 45 5.00 -7.03 -7.22
N THR A 46 6.19 -7.53 -7.50
CA THR A 46 6.90 -7.34 -8.75
C THR A 46 6.71 -8.56 -9.64
N VAL A 47 6.41 -8.34 -10.91
CA VAL A 47 6.31 -9.40 -11.93
C VAL A 47 7.25 -9.11 -13.10
N PRO A 48 7.71 -10.13 -13.83
CA PRO A 48 8.49 -9.91 -15.04
C PRO A 48 7.64 -9.24 -16.13
N GLY A 49 8.26 -8.38 -16.92
CA GLY A 49 7.67 -7.76 -18.09
C GLY A 49 8.62 -7.74 -19.28
N PRO A 50 8.13 -7.47 -20.49
CA PRO A 50 8.95 -7.55 -21.72
C PRO A 50 10.08 -6.52 -21.77
N ALA A 51 9.95 -5.40 -21.08
CA ALA A 51 10.96 -4.34 -21.01
C ALA A 51 11.57 -4.21 -19.60
N GLY A 52 11.39 -5.19 -18.76
CA GLY A 52 11.88 -5.22 -17.37
C GLY A 52 10.79 -5.44 -16.34
N PRO A 53 11.15 -5.52 -15.05
CA PRO A 53 10.22 -5.76 -13.97
C PRO A 53 9.11 -4.70 -13.88
N MET A 54 7.92 -5.13 -13.46
CA MET A 54 6.73 -4.28 -13.25
C MET A 54 6.23 -4.45 -11.82
N ASP A 55 6.19 -3.37 -11.05
CA ASP A 55 5.60 -3.35 -9.71
C ASP A 55 4.08 -3.18 -9.80
N ILE A 56 3.36 -4.28 -9.69
CA ILE A 56 1.89 -4.28 -9.76
C ILE A 56 1.28 -3.71 -8.47
N GLY A 57 1.98 -3.84 -7.34
CA GLY A 57 1.66 -3.20 -6.07
C GLY A 57 2.42 -1.90 -5.88
N CYS A 58 2.92 -1.66 -4.65
CA CYS A 58 3.76 -0.50 -4.36
C CYS A 58 5.03 -0.52 -5.22
N GLY A 59 5.46 0.64 -5.70
CA GLY A 59 6.64 0.77 -6.57
C GLY A 59 7.55 1.94 -6.18
N TRP A 60 7.11 2.79 -5.23
CA TRP A 60 7.86 3.95 -4.78
C TRP A 60 8.36 3.79 -3.35
N LEU A 61 9.62 4.10 -3.15
CA LEU A 61 10.22 4.34 -1.85
C LEU A 61 9.86 5.78 -1.45
N HIS A 62 8.70 5.96 -0.82
CA HIS A 62 8.32 7.26 -0.26
C HIS A 62 9.20 7.58 0.94
N SER A 63 9.45 8.87 1.20
CA SER A 63 10.38 9.33 2.24
C SER A 63 11.74 8.60 2.15
N ALA A 64 12.29 8.50 0.94
CA ALA A 64 13.39 7.60 0.60
C ALA A 64 14.70 7.94 1.31
N ASP A 65 14.85 9.16 1.80
CA ASP A 65 15.96 9.64 2.62
C ASP A 65 16.00 8.99 4.01
N ARG A 66 14.86 8.50 4.51
CA ARG A 66 14.71 7.79 5.80
C ARG A 66 14.11 6.40 5.67
N ASN A 67 13.65 6.02 4.50
CA ASN A 67 13.00 4.74 4.24
C ASN A 67 13.99 3.57 4.37
N PRO A 68 13.78 2.63 5.31
CA PRO A 68 14.72 1.53 5.55
C PRO A 68 14.89 0.59 4.34
N TRP A 69 13.94 0.58 3.42
CA TRP A 69 14.02 -0.27 2.23
C TRP A 69 15.07 0.21 1.22
N ALA A 70 15.49 1.50 1.24
CA ALA A 70 16.54 1.97 0.36
C ALA A 70 17.89 1.28 0.66
N PRO A 71 18.46 1.39 1.89
CA PRO A 71 19.69 0.67 2.21
C PRO A 71 19.52 -0.86 2.21
N ILE A 72 18.34 -1.40 2.52
CA ILE A 72 18.07 -2.84 2.44
C ILE A 72 18.19 -3.32 0.98
N ALA A 73 17.60 -2.61 0.02
CA ALA A 73 17.69 -2.96 -1.39
C ALA A 73 19.15 -2.93 -1.88
N GLU A 74 19.89 -1.88 -1.53
CA GLU A 74 21.32 -1.76 -1.88
C GLU A 74 22.16 -2.89 -1.28
N ALA A 75 21.92 -3.23 0.01
CA ALA A 75 22.60 -4.37 0.66
C ALA A 75 22.26 -5.73 0.03
N GLN A 76 21.14 -5.84 -0.67
CA GLN A 76 20.75 -7.02 -1.45
C GLN A 76 21.34 -7.03 -2.87
N GLY A 77 22.14 -6.03 -3.25
CA GLY A 77 22.69 -5.86 -4.58
C GLY A 77 21.69 -5.37 -5.61
N LEU A 78 20.59 -4.75 -5.18
CA LEU A 78 19.61 -4.12 -6.06
C LEU A 78 19.95 -2.65 -6.31
N THR A 79 19.48 -2.12 -7.43
CA THR A 79 19.75 -0.74 -7.85
C THR A 79 18.64 0.19 -7.35
N VAL A 80 18.99 1.17 -6.54
CA VAL A 80 18.08 2.26 -6.14
C VAL A 80 18.22 3.41 -7.13
N ASP A 81 17.19 3.65 -7.92
CA ASP A 81 17.10 4.82 -8.80
C ASP A 81 16.65 6.04 -8.00
N ARG A 82 17.53 7.05 -7.91
CA ARG A 82 17.33 8.30 -7.20
C ARG A 82 16.84 9.44 -8.09
N THR A 83 16.43 9.13 -9.32
CA THR A 83 15.84 10.12 -10.24
C THR A 83 14.59 10.73 -9.59
N PRO A 84 14.49 12.08 -9.51
CA PRO A 84 13.32 12.74 -8.98
C PRO A 84 12.02 12.29 -9.67
N PRO A 85 10.94 12.06 -8.92
CA PRO A 85 9.68 11.57 -9.49
C PRO A 85 9.07 12.59 -10.47
N PRO A 86 8.23 12.13 -11.42
CA PRO A 86 7.65 13.02 -12.42
C PRO A 86 6.76 14.14 -11.82
N TRP A 87 6.15 13.92 -10.67
CA TRP A 87 5.35 14.96 -9.99
C TRP A 87 6.19 16.04 -9.29
N GLY A 88 7.48 15.81 -9.09
CA GLY A 88 8.42 16.80 -8.57
C GLY A 88 9.06 17.68 -9.65
N ARG A 89 8.76 17.46 -10.95
CA ARG A 89 9.37 18.16 -12.07
C ARG A 89 8.30 18.79 -12.97
N ALA A 90 8.26 20.11 -13.04
CA ALA A 90 7.28 20.84 -13.87
C ALA A 90 7.38 20.47 -15.36
N SER A 91 8.60 20.28 -15.88
CA SER A 91 8.85 19.93 -17.28
C SER A 91 8.37 18.53 -17.68
N SER A 92 8.10 17.66 -16.72
CA SER A 92 7.68 16.28 -16.98
C SER A 92 6.19 16.11 -17.29
N LEU A 93 5.37 17.16 -17.14
CA LEU A 93 3.93 17.08 -17.33
C LEU A 93 3.57 17.25 -18.81
N VAL A 94 2.97 16.22 -19.40
CA VAL A 94 2.52 16.18 -20.80
C VAL A 94 1.01 16.46 -20.85
N GLY A 95 0.56 17.21 -21.84
CA GLY A 95 -0.86 17.46 -22.10
C GLY A 95 -1.47 18.61 -21.29
N LEU A 96 -0.78 19.13 -20.27
CA LEU A 96 -1.19 20.32 -19.53
C LEU A 96 -0.17 21.43 -19.77
N GLY A 97 -0.63 22.63 -20.15
CA GLY A 97 0.26 23.76 -20.40
C GLY A 97 1.04 24.16 -19.14
N ALA A 98 2.23 24.76 -19.31
CA ALA A 98 3.08 25.17 -18.19
C ALA A 98 2.36 26.11 -17.20
N ARG A 99 1.49 26.99 -17.70
CA ARG A 99 0.67 27.89 -16.88
C ARG A 99 -0.33 27.09 -16.04
N ASP A 100 -1.11 26.23 -16.69
CA ASP A 100 -2.15 25.43 -16.01
C ASP A 100 -1.51 24.46 -15.00
N GLY A 101 -0.34 23.89 -15.32
CA GLY A 101 0.43 23.07 -14.39
C GLY A 101 0.89 23.85 -13.14
N ALA A 102 1.30 25.10 -13.29
CA ALA A 102 1.66 25.96 -12.17
C ALA A 102 0.44 26.38 -11.33
N GLU A 103 -0.68 26.71 -11.98
CA GLU A 103 -1.94 27.03 -11.30
C GLU A 103 -2.48 25.83 -10.50
N PHE A 104 -2.50 24.64 -11.11
CA PHE A 104 -2.85 23.40 -10.41
C PHE A 104 -1.93 23.14 -9.21
N GLY A 105 -0.61 23.28 -9.40
CA GLY A 105 0.36 23.11 -8.32
C GLY A 105 0.08 24.05 -7.14
N ALA A 106 -0.25 25.31 -7.41
CA ALA A 106 -0.62 26.30 -6.40
C ALA A 106 -1.95 25.94 -5.70
N ALA A 107 -2.95 25.47 -6.46
CA ALA A 107 -4.24 25.03 -5.89
C ALA A 107 -4.07 23.82 -4.95
N LEU A 108 -3.29 22.82 -5.36
CA LEU A 108 -3.00 21.64 -4.55
C LEU A 108 -2.21 22.00 -3.27
N GLN A 109 -1.24 22.91 -3.36
CA GLN A 109 -0.52 23.39 -2.18
C GLN A 109 -1.43 24.17 -1.23
N ASN A 110 -2.35 24.98 -1.76
CA ASN A 110 -3.34 25.67 -0.96
C ASN A 110 -4.23 24.67 -0.21
N PHE A 111 -4.74 23.66 -0.92
CA PHE A 111 -5.55 22.60 -0.30
C PHE A 111 -4.79 21.90 0.85
N ARG A 112 -3.52 21.55 0.66
CA ARG A 112 -2.69 20.93 1.71
C ARG A 112 -2.54 21.83 2.93
N ARG A 113 -2.33 23.14 2.75
CA ARG A 113 -2.27 24.09 3.87
C ARG A 113 -3.59 24.18 4.63
N GLU A 114 -4.72 24.13 3.92
CA GLU A 114 -6.03 24.08 4.58
C GLU A 114 -6.24 22.78 5.38
N VAL A 115 -5.73 21.64 4.86
CA VAL A 115 -5.73 20.36 5.59
C VAL A 115 -4.93 20.49 6.89
N ASP A 116 -3.70 21.00 6.83
CA ASP A 116 -2.83 21.17 8.00
C ASP A 116 -3.47 22.11 9.03
N ALA A 117 -4.03 23.24 8.58
CA ALA A 117 -4.69 24.21 9.45
C ALA A 117 -5.97 23.65 10.11
N ALA A 118 -6.69 22.77 9.41
CA ALA A 118 -7.94 22.19 9.91
C ALA A 118 -7.74 20.95 10.79
N ALA A 119 -6.55 20.36 10.81
CA ALA A 119 -6.25 19.12 11.55
C ALA A 119 -6.43 19.24 13.07
N GLU A 120 -6.16 20.44 13.62
CA GLU A 120 -6.28 20.74 15.05
C GLU A 120 -7.73 21.05 15.50
N ALA A 121 -8.69 21.05 14.56
CA ALA A 121 -10.09 21.29 14.90
C ALA A 121 -10.61 20.22 15.88
N ALA A 122 -11.52 20.62 16.79
CA ALA A 122 -12.11 19.71 17.77
C ALA A 122 -12.84 18.51 17.13
N THR A 123 -13.47 18.75 15.97
CA THR A 123 -14.20 17.73 15.20
C THR A 123 -13.48 17.48 13.88
N ASP A 124 -13.12 16.22 13.65
CA ASP A 124 -12.60 15.76 12.37
C ASP A 124 -13.72 15.69 11.32
N ARG A 125 -13.38 15.94 10.07
CA ARG A 125 -14.34 16.00 8.96
C ARG A 125 -13.75 15.46 7.66
N ALA A 126 -14.59 15.29 6.65
CA ALA A 126 -14.18 14.90 5.33
C ALA A 126 -13.36 16.01 4.63
N ALA A 127 -12.32 15.59 3.91
CA ALA A 127 -11.36 16.52 3.32
C ALA A 127 -11.94 17.34 2.14
N ASP A 128 -12.99 16.85 1.46
CA ASP A 128 -13.71 17.59 0.42
C ASP A 128 -14.27 18.92 0.92
N SER A 129 -14.62 19.00 2.22
CA SER A 129 -15.10 20.23 2.88
C SER A 129 -14.07 21.38 2.87
N LEU A 130 -12.84 21.12 2.51
CA LEU A 130 -11.76 22.10 2.39
C LEU A 130 -11.51 22.57 0.95
N LEU A 131 -12.20 21.97 -0.01
CA LEU A 131 -12.14 22.41 -1.40
C LEU A 131 -12.77 23.81 -1.55
N ARG A 132 -12.14 24.67 -2.34
CA ARG A 132 -12.67 26.03 -2.59
C ARG A 132 -13.90 25.96 -3.48
N PRO A 133 -15.05 26.49 -3.06
CA PRO A 133 -16.25 26.46 -3.89
C PRO A 133 -16.02 27.09 -5.27
N GLY A 134 -16.36 26.34 -6.33
CA GLY A 134 -16.26 26.82 -7.73
C GLY A 134 -14.85 26.84 -8.31
N ASP A 135 -13.83 26.36 -7.59
CA ASP A 135 -12.49 26.22 -8.17
C ASP A 135 -12.46 25.05 -9.17
N HIS A 136 -12.05 25.35 -10.40
CA HIS A 136 -12.02 24.35 -11.49
C HIS A 136 -10.99 23.24 -11.27
N TRP A 137 -10.00 23.43 -10.39
CA TRP A 137 -9.03 22.42 -10.03
C TRP A 137 -9.54 21.40 -8.99
N ASN A 138 -10.71 21.61 -8.39
CA ASN A 138 -11.27 20.72 -7.37
C ASN A 138 -11.36 19.26 -7.84
N HIS A 139 -11.78 19.05 -9.10
CA HIS A 139 -11.87 17.70 -9.65
C HIS A 139 -10.52 17.00 -9.75
N LEU A 140 -9.47 17.72 -10.13
CA LEU A 140 -8.13 17.16 -10.24
C LEU A 140 -7.49 16.97 -8.85
N ILE A 141 -7.76 17.85 -7.88
CA ILE A 141 -7.35 17.68 -6.49
C ILE A 141 -8.00 16.40 -5.90
N ASP A 142 -9.28 16.20 -6.15
CA ASP A 142 -10.01 15.00 -5.74
C ASP A 142 -9.48 13.74 -6.45
N ALA A 143 -9.17 13.81 -7.75
CA ALA A 143 -8.50 12.72 -8.47
C ALA A 143 -7.15 12.35 -7.84
N VAL A 144 -6.36 13.34 -7.40
CA VAL A 144 -5.10 13.09 -6.67
C VAL A 144 -5.35 12.30 -5.39
N SER A 145 -6.44 12.58 -4.64
CA SER A 145 -6.82 11.80 -3.47
C SER A 145 -7.05 10.34 -3.83
N THR A 146 -7.71 10.04 -4.94
CA THR A 146 -7.95 8.65 -5.36
C THR A 146 -6.66 7.89 -5.62
N TRP A 147 -5.59 8.55 -6.05
CA TRP A 147 -4.28 7.93 -6.25
C TRP A 147 -3.46 7.82 -4.96
N TYR A 148 -3.67 8.73 -4.01
CA TYR A 148 -2.95 8.81 -2.74
C TYR A 148 -3.59 7.98 -1.64
N SER A 149 -4.92 8.11 -1.49
CA SER A 149 -5.72 7.48 -0.43
C SER A 149 -6.56 6.29 -0.94
N GLY A 150 -6.64 6.14 -2.28
CA GLY A 150 -7.46 5.11 -2.91
C GLY A 150 -8.97 5.39 -2.88
N VAL A 151 -9.36 6.59 -2.43
CA VAL A 151 -10.75 7.05 -2.35
C VAL A 151 -10.82 8.54 -2.62
N GLU A 152 -12.01 9.04 -2.95
CA GLU A 152 -12.35 10.44 -3.11
C GLU A 152 -12.31 11.17 -1.75
N LEU A 153 -12.11 12.49 -1.77
CA LEU A 153 -11.91 13.33 -0.58
C LEU A 153 -13.07 13.32 0.41
N ASP A 154 -14.28 13.03 -0.05
CA ASP A 154 -15.48 12.94 0.80
C ASP A 154 -15.41 11.79 1.82
N ARG A 155 -14.52 10.83 1.59
CA ARG A 155 -14.30 9.65 2.46
C ARG A 155 -13.02 9.71 3.27
N VAL A 156 -12.23 10.76 3.15
CA VAL A 156 -10.92 10.87 3.80
C VAL A 156 -10.98 11.83 4.98
N SER A 157 -10.49 11.40 6.13
CA SER A 157 -10.31 12.22 7.34
C SER A 157 -9.27 13.32 7.09
N VAL A 158 -9.62 14.58 7.40
CA VAL A 158 -8.67 15.70 7.41
C VAL A 158 -7.50 15.43 8.35
N ARG A 159 -7.82 14.92 9.55
CA ARG A 159 -6.83 14.62 10.58
C ARG A 159 -5.87 13.51 10.15
N ASP A 160 -6.37 12.48 9.46
CA ASP A 160 -5.52 11.41 8.93
C ASP A 160 -4.58 11.93 7.84
N LEU A 161 -5.09 12.74 6.89
CA LEU A 161 -4.25 13.36 5.85
C LEU A 161 -3.13 14.22 6.44
N ALA A 162 -3.43 15.03 7.46
CA ALA A 162 -2.43 15.89 8.09
C ALA A 162 -1.37 15.11 8.89
N ARG A 163 -1.70 13.90 9.36
CA ARG A 163 -0.75 13.02 10.07
C ARG A 163 0.24 12.31 9.15
N TYR A 164 -0.02 12.30 7.85
CA TYR A 164 0.86 11.62 6.91
C TYR A 164 2.17 12.39 6.76
N ASP A 165 3.28 11.77 7.16
CA ASP A 165 4.60 12.37 7.15
C ASP A 165 5.41 11.91 5.93
N ASP A 166 5.49 12.78 4.91
CA ASP A 166 6.26 12.55 3.68
C ASP A 166 7.37 13.58 3.53
N SER A 167 8.61 13.13 3.51
CA SER A 167 9.77 14.02 3.27
C SER A 167 9.81 14.61 1.86
N GLY A 168 8.98 14.11 0.95
CA GLY A 168 8.96 14.49 -0.46
C GLY A 168 10.07 13.85 -1.30
N VAL A 169 11.00 13.10 -0.68
CA VAL A 169 12.03 12.35 -1.40
C VAL A 169 11.48 10.98 -1.79
N ASN A 170 11.43 10.71 -3.11
CA ASN A 170 10.84 9.49 -3.62
C ASN A 170 11.79 8.83 -4.63
N TRP A 171 12.19 7.58 -4.34
CA TRP A 171 13.06 6.77 -5.19
C TRP A 171 12.36 5.47 -5.62
N ARG A 172 13.02 4.67 -6.45
CA ARG A 172 12.48 3.39 -6.91
C ARG A 172 13.57 2.32 -6.94
N VAL A 173 13.18 1.05 -6.86
CA VAL A 173 14.07 -0.10 -7.06
C VAL A 173 13.94 -0.58 -8.49
N VAL A 174 15.03 -0.57 -9.26
CA VAL A 174 15.02 -0.90 -10.71
C VAL A 174 14.57 -2.34 -10.96
N GLU A 175 14.94 -3.27 -10.09
CA GLU A 175 14.57 -4.69 -10.13
C GLU A 175 13.19 -4.95 -9.48
N GLY A 176 12.55 -3.91 -8.99
CA GLY A 176 11.23 -3.91 -8.38
C GLY A 176 11.24 -3.89 -6.85
N TYR A 177 10.37 -3.06 -6.30
CA TYR A 177 10.23 -2.91 -4.85
C TYR A 177 9.71 -4.18 -4.18
N GLY A 178 8.75 -4.87 -4.82
CA GLY A 178 8.27 -6.17 -4.34
C GLY A 178 9.37 -7.23 -4.32
N THR A 179 10.33 -7.18 -5.26
CA THR A 179 11.51 -8.05 -5.27
C THR A 179 12.38 -7.80 -4.03
N ALA A 180 12.67 -6.54 -3.69
CA ALA A 180 13.46 -6.20 -2.51
C ALA A 180 12.80 -6.73 -1.21
N ILE A 181 11.49 -6.54 -1.08
CA ILE A 181 10.73 -7.00 0.09
C ILE A 181 10.73 -8.53 0.18
N ALA A 182 10.46 -9.24 -0.92
CA ALA A 182 10.46 -10.70 -0.93
C ALA A 182 11.85 -11.28 -0.59
N LYS A 183 12.93 -10.72 -1.15
CA LYS A 183 14.32 -11.14 -0.84
C LYS A 183 14.67 -10.94 0.64
N HIS A 184 14.05 -9.98 1.33
CA HIS A 184 14.32 -9.73 2.74
C HIS A 184 13.81 -10.84 3.67
N ALA A 185 12.92 -11.71 3.20
CA ALA A 185 12.48 -12.89 3.94
C ALA A 185 13.53 -14.05 3.96
N ALA A 186 14.66 -13.90 3.30
CA ALA A 186 15.68 -14.94 3.22
C ALA A 186 16.10 -15.42 4.63
N GLY A 187 16.09 -16.74 4.83
CA GLY A 187 16.42 -17.40 6.08
C GLY A 187 15.31 -17.40 7.15
N ALA A 188 14.11 -16.93 6.83
CA ALA A 188 12.94 -17.14 7.70
C ALA A 188 12.30 -18.50 7.42
N ASP A 189 11.75 -19.14 8.47
CA ASP A 189 10.88 -20.31 8.32
C ASP A 189 9.52 -19.82 7.80
N VAL A 190 9.19 -20.16 6.56
CA VAL A 190 7.99 -19.67 5.87
C VAL A 190 7.11 -20.85 5.43
N GLN A 191 5.83 -20.78 5.79
CA GLN A 191 4.79 -21.66 5.25
C GLN A 191 3.90 -20.85 4.29
N LEU A 192 4.05 -21.08 2.99
CA LEU A 192 3.19 -20.52 1.94
C LEU A 192 1.90 -21.35 1.78
N ASP A 193 0.92 -20.83 1.04
CA ASP A 193 -0.39 -21.47 0.80
C ASP A 193 -1.11 -21.87 2.09
N CYS A 194 -0.88 -21.13 3.17
CA CYS A 194 -1.35 -21.44 4.52
C CYS A 194 -2.21 -20.27 5.05
N VAL A 195 -3.52 -20.42 4.91
CA VAL A 195 -4.49 -19.43 5.37
C VAL A 195 -4.77 -19.61 6.86
N VAL A 196 -4.55 -18.57 7.66
CA VAL A 196 -5.02 -18.55 9.05
C VAL A 196 -6.53 -18.26 9.05
N GLN A 197 -7.32 -19.21 9.52
CA GLN A 197 -8.77 -19.17 9.54
C GLN A 197 -9.33 -18.73 10.89
N ARG A 198 -8.63 -19.06 11.99
CA ARG A 198 -9.01 -18.70 13.34
C ARG A 198 -7.80 -18.64 14.27
N ILE A 199 -7.84 -17.71 15.21
CA ILE A 199 -6.86 -17.57 16.30
C ILE A 199 -7.63 -17.71 17.63
N ASP A 200 -7.52 -18.90 18.25
CA ASP A 200 -8.12 -19.18 19.55
C ASP A 200 -7.13 -18.79 20.66
N ARG A 201 -7.54 -17.85 21.53
CA ARG A 201 -6.74 -17.30 22.62
C ARG A 201 -7.21 -17.71 24.02
N ARG A 202 -8.16 -18.65 24.12
CA ARG A 202 -8.73 -19.10 25.40
C ARG A 202 -7.74 -19.94 26.22
N GLY A 203 -6.82 -20.64 25.56
CA GLY A 203 -5.81 -21.45 26.21
C GLY A 203 -4.58 -20.66 26.67
N ARG A 204 -3.67 -21.36 27.38
CA ARG A 204 -2.36 -20.81 27.76
C ARG A 204 -1.56 -20.41 26.50
N GLN A 205 -1.50 -21.28 25.49
CA GLN A 205 -0.96 -20.96 24.18
C GLN A 205 -2.07 -20.53 23.23
N LEU A 206 -1.71 -19.70 22.27
CA LEU A 206 -2.57 -19.40 21.12
C LEU A 206 -2.63 -20.62 20.21
N ARG A 207 -3.82 -20.89 19.68
CA ARG A 207 -4.06 -21.96 18.73
C ARG A 207 -4.55 -21.35 17.42
N LEU A 208 -3.73 -21.41 16.39
CA LEU A 208 -4.03 -20.93 15.05
C LEU A 208 -4.56 -22.08 14.20
N GLU A 209 -5.81 -22.02 13.82
CA GLU A 209 -6.41 -22.95 12.86
C GLU A 209 -6.09 -22.44 11.46
N THR A 210 -5.43 -23.26 10.65
CA THR A 210 -5.00 -22.91 9.31
C THR A 210 -5.41 -23.98 8.30
N THR A 211 -5.36 -23.64 7.02
CA THR A 211 -5.56 -24.62 5.95
C THR A 211 -4.50 -25.73 5.90
N CYS A 212 -3.36 -25.51 6.58
CA CYS A 212 -2.25 -26.48 6.67
C CYS A 212 -2.27 -27.32 7.97
N GLY A 213 -3.29 -27.14 8.82
CA GLY A 213 -3.41 -27.76 10.12
C GLY A 213 -3.41 -26.75 11.26
N VAL A 214 -3.20 -27.22 12.48
CA VAL A 214 -3.21 -26.38 13.68
C VAL A 214 -1.79 -26.09 14.12
N ILE A 215 -1.52 -24.80 14.38
CA ILE A 215 -0.24 -24.32 14.89
C ILE A 215 -0.49 -23.77 16.30
N THR A 216 0.41 -24.06 17.25
CA THR A 216 0.37 -23.48 18.60
C THR A 216 1.59 -22.61 18.84
N ALA A 217 1.40 -21.49 19.55
CA ALA A 217 2.47 -20.58 19.89
C ALA A 217 2.18 -19.82 21.18
N ASP A 218 3.24 -19.29 21.82
CA ASP A 218 3.08 -18.47 23.03
C ASP A 218 2.56 -17.07 22.68
N ALA A 219 2.91 -16.56 21.47
CA ALA A 219 2.42 -15.29 20.95
C ALA A 219 2.21 -15.34 19.44
N ALA A 220 1.42 -14.39 18.91
CA ALA A 220 1.25 -14.21 17.48
C ALA A 220 1.31 -12.72 17.07
N ILE A 221 1.85 -12.47 15.87
CA ILE A 221 1.82 -11.15 15.23
C ILE A 221 0.90 -11.24 14.00
N VAL A 222 -0.18 -10.46 14.01
CA VAL A 222 -1.17 -10.39 12.93
C VAL A 222 -0.84 -9.21 12.03
N THR A 223 -0.53 -9.49 10.76
CA THR A 223 -0.18 -8.46 9.77
C THR A 223 -1.16 -8.43 8.59
N LEU A 224 -2.39 -8.82 8.86
CA LEU A 224 -3.46 -8.88 7.87
C LEU A 224 -3.97 -7.48 7.52
N PRO A 225 -4.40 -7.26 6.26
CA PRO A 225 -5.01 -6.01 5.83
C PRO A 225 -6.27 -5.64 6.64
N SER A 226 -6.53 -4.33 6.83
CA SER A 226 -7.68 -3.85 7.61
C SER A 226 -9.01 -4.37 7.09
N ASN A 227 -9.24 -4.41 5.76
CA ASN A 227 -10.47 -4.97 5.21
C ASN A 227 -10.65 -6.46 5.54
N VAL A 228 -9.57 -7.24 5.56
CA VAL A 228 -9.64 -8.66 5.96
C VAL A 228 -10.04 -8.76 7.44
N LEU A 229 -9.46 -7.93 8.32
CA LEU A 229 -9.81 -7.92 9.74
C LEU A 229 -11.25 -7.45 10.00
N ALA A 230 -11.71 -6.44 9.27
CA ALA A 230 -13.05 -5.90 9.39
C ALA A 230 -14.13 -6.90 8.89
N GLU A 231 -13.85 -7.61 7.80
CA GLU A 231 -14.80 -8.50 7.13
C GLU A 231 -14.73 -9.97 7.62
N THR A 232 -13.84 -10.27 8.59
CA THR A 232 -13.68 -11.61 9.16
C THR A 232 -13.69 -11.56 10.70
N PRO A 233 -14.80 -11.13 11.33
CA PRO A 233 -14.87 -10.96 12.79
C PRO A 233 -14.68 -12.27 13.56
N GLU A 234 -14.97 -13.42 12.94
CA GLU A 234 -14.78 -14.78 13.47
C GLU A 234 -13.31 -15.24 13.51
N LEU A 235 -12.38 -14.45 12.98
CA LEU A 235 -10.94 -14.75 13.02
C LEU A 235 -10.43 -14.93 14.45
N PHE A 236 -10.98 -14.21 15.41
CA PHE A 236 -10.55 -14.25 16.80
C PHE A 236 -11.57 -14.93 17.70
N LEU A 237 -11.09 -15.83 18.58
CA LEU A 237 -11.90 -16.50 19.58
C LEU A 237 -11.23 -16.39 20.97
N PRO A 238 -11.82 -15.70 21.97
CA PRO A 238 -13.02 -14.85 21.86
C PRO A 238 -12.86 -13.69 20.85
N ALA A 239 -13.97 -13.18 20.36
CA ALA A 239 -13.99 -12.07 19.41
C ALA A 239 -13.26 -10.83 19.95
N LEU A 240 -12.75 -10.00 19.04
CA LEU A 240 -12.10 -8.72 19.33
C LEU A 240 -12.86 -7.58 18.65
N PRO A 241 -14.04 -7.19 19.16
CA PRO A 241 -14.90 -6.18 18.52
C PRO A 241 -14.18 -4.85 18.30
N ASP A 242 -13.36 -4.40 19.26
CA ASP A 242 -12.60 -3.15 19.15
C ASP A 242 -11.63 -3.18 17.96
N LYS A 243 -11.02 -4.35 17.68
CA LYS A 243 -10.13 -4.51 16.51
C LYS A 243 -10.89 -4.51 15.20
N THR A 244 -12.03 -5.19 15.16
CA THR A 244 -12.92 -5.22 14.01
C THR A 244 -13.46 -3.83 13.70
N GLU A 245 -13.92 -3.09 14.72
CA GLU A 245 -14.40 -1.72 14.57
C GLU A 245 -13.29 -0.77 14.13
N ALA A 246 -12.10 -0.84 14.74
CA ALA A 246 -10.96 -0.03 14.35
C ALA A 246 -10.56 -0.32 12.89
N ALA A 247 -10.52 -1.58 12.48
CA ALA A 247 -10.24 -1.98 11.10
C ALA A 247 -11.31 -1.45 10.12
N SER A 248 -12.59 -1.44 10.51
CA SER A 248 -13.69 -0.86 9.72
C SER A 248 -13.57 0.65 9.56
N GLY A 249 -12.98 1.34 10.54
CA GLY A 249 -12.67 2.78 10.46
C GLY A 249 -11.48 3.11 9.56
N LEU A 250 -10.77 2.09 9.10
CA LEU A 250 -9.57 2.17 8.25
C LEU A 250 -9.73 1.33 6.98
N PRO A 251 -10.78 1.56 6.16
CA PRO A 251 -10.97 0.76 4.96
C PRO A 251 -9.78 0.89 4.02
N LEU A 252 -9.54 -0.16 3.24
CA LEU A 252 -8.61 -0.07 2.12
C LEU A 252 -9.32 0.62 0.95
N GLY A 253 -8.79 1.75 0.56
CA GLY A 253 -9.10 2.37 -0.72
C GLY A 253 -8.63 1.48 -1.89
N LEU A 254 -8.93 1.89 -3.10
CA LEU A 254 -8.57 1.13 -4.28
C LEU A 254 -7.72 1.98 -5.23
N ALA A 255 -6.55 1.44 -5.57
CA ALA A 255 -5.65 2.02 -6.54
C ALA A 255 -4.99 0.89 -7.33
N ASN A 256 -5.33 0.81 -8.60
CA ASN A 256 -4.93 -0.27 -9.50
C ASN A 256 -4.03 0.25 -10.60
N LYS A 257 -3.12 -0.59 -11.07
CA LYS A 257 -2.19 -0.27 -12.16
C LYS A 257 -2.52 -1.05 -13.42
N LEU A 258 -2.30 -0.39 -14.54
CA LEU A 258 -2.21 -1.01 -15.85
C LEU A 258 -0.84 -0.68 -16.46
N TYR A 259 -0.08 -1.70 -16.84
CA TYR A 259 1.12 -1.54 -17.64
C TYR A 259 0.81 -1.73 -19.12
N LEU A 260 1.35 -0.83 -19.94
CA LEU A 260 1.19 -0.82 -21.39
C LEU A 260 2.55 -0.78 -22.07
N SER A 261 2.73 -1.51 -23.16
CA SER A 261 3.85 -1.25 -24.08
C SER A 261 3.60 0.04 -24.85
N LEU A 262 4.66 0.74 -25.23
CA LEU A 262 4.60 2.01 -25.96
C LEU A 262 5.53 1.95 -27.19
N SER A 263 4.94 1.96 -28.38
CA SER A 263 5.68 2.13 -29.64
C SER A 263 6.02 3.60 -29.86
N GLY A 264 7.22 3.90 -30.41
CA GLY A 264 7.68 5.28 -30.59
C GLY A 264 7.93 5.98 -29.24
N ALA A 265 8.37 5.23 -28.23
CA ALA A 265 8.54 5.74 -26.88
C ALA A 265 9.50 6.94 -26.79
N ASP A 266 10.49 7.03 -27.70
CA ASP A 266 11.51 8.08 -27.69
C ASP A 266 10.98 9.50 -27.98
N GLU A 267 9.73 9.61 -28.43
CA GLU A 267 9.03 10.89 -28.57
C GLU A 267 8.62 11.49 -27.21
N PHE A 268 8.63 10.68 -26.15
CA PHE A 268 8.33 11.14 -24.81
C PHE A 268 9.60 11.26 -23.97
N GLU A 269 9.65 12.27 -23.12
CA GLU A 269 10.72 12.39 -22.13
C GLU A 269 10.66 11.20 -21.15
N LYS A 270 11.84 10.72 -20.72
CA LYS A 270 11.93 9.69 -19.66
C LYS A 270 11.32 10.23 -18.38
N GLU A 271 10.59 9.35 -17.65
CA GLU A 271 9.95 9.72 -16.40
C GLU A 271 8.99 10.92 -16.56
N SER A 272 8.31 11.07 -17.71
CA SER A 272 7.28 12.07 -17.87
C SER A 272 5.91 11.54 -17.46
N ARG A 273 4.94 12.43 -17.21
CA ARG A 273 3.60 12.05 -16.80
C ARG A 273 2.51 12.84 -17.54
N ALA A 274 1.32 12.28 -17.62
CA ALA A 274 0.12 12.97 -18.05
C ALA A 274 -1.05 12.65 -17.12
N PHE A 275 -1.97 13.59 -16.96
CA PHE A 275 -3.32 13.30 -16.48
C PHE A 275 -4.20 12.98 -17.67
N GLY A 276 -5.11 12.03 -17.56
CA GLY A 276 -6.06 11.70 -18.62
C GLY A 276 -7.02 12.86 -18.90
N ALA A 277 -7.54 13.46 -17.83
CA ALA A 277 -8.35 14.67 -17.86
C ALA A 277 -8.07 15.52 -16.62
N SER A 278 -8.27 16.83 -16.72
CA SER A 278 -8.10 17.77 -15.60
C SER A 278 -9.42 18.32 -15.06
N ASP A 279 -10.53 18.07 -15.76
CA ASP A 279 -11.85 18.62 -15.50
C ASP A 279 -12.81 17.63 -14.76
N ARG A 280 -12.31 16.47 -14.38
CA ARG A 280 -13.09 15.44 -13.68
C ARG A 280 -12.23 14.60 -12.74
N THR A 281 -12.83 14.11 -11.65
CA THR A 281 -12.19 13.20 -10.68
C THR A 281 -11.92 11.81 -11.28
N ARG A 282 -12.81 11.32 -12.14
CA ARG A 282 -12.72 10.02 -12.78
C ARG A 282 -11.75 10.03 -13.95
N THR A 283 -10.47 10.03 -13.66
CA THR A 283 -9.38 10.06 -14.63
C THR A 283 -8.17 9.26 -14.17
N GLY A 284 -7.33 8.82 -15.11
CA GLY A 284 -6.07 8.16 -14.83
C GLY A 284 -4.89 9.12 -14.73
N VAL A 285 -3.82 8.68 -14.09
CA VAL A 285 -2.50 9.31 -14.24
C VAL A 285 -1.56 8.32 -14.92
N TYR A 286 -0.78 8.80 -15.86
CA TYR A 286 0.04 8.00 -16.76
C TYR A 286 1.50 8.40 -16.63
N HIS A 287 2.34 7.45 -16.25
CA HIS A 287 3.79 7.61 -16.16
C HIS A 287 4.43 7.01 -17.40
N PHE A 288 5.00 7.86 -18.23
CA PHE A 288 5.65 7.48 -19.49
C PHE A 288 7.11 7.16 -19.25
N ARG A 289 7.57 6.09 -19.88
CA ARG A 289 8.97 5.64 -19.89
C ARG A 289 9.58 5.50 -18.48
N PRO A 290 8.92 4.79 -17.55
CA PRO A 290 9.51 4.49 -16.27
C PRO A 290 10.85 3.78 -16.45
N PHE A 291 11.91 4.27 -15.80
CA PHE A 291 13.31 3.84 -16.01
C PHE A 291 13.79 3.97 -17.46
N GLY A 292 13.19 4.83 -18.27
CA GLY A 292 13.50 4.96 -19.70
C GLY A 292 12.97 3.81 -20.57
N ARG A 293 12.20 2.87 -20.02
CA ARG A 293 11.66 1.70 -20.72
C ARG A 293 10.53 2.08 -21.68
N PRO A 294 10.33 1.38 -22.80
CA PRO A 294 9.27 1.67 -23.77
C PRO A 294 7.90 1.18 -23.26
N MET A 295 7.45 1.76 -22.17
CA MET A 295 6.17 1.42 -21.52
C MET A 295 5.52 2.61 -20.85
N ILE A 296 4.25 2.45 -20.52
CA ILE A 296 3.46 3.37 -19.68
C ILE A 296 3.01 2.60 -18.45
N GLU A 297 3.16 3.19 -17.28
CA GLU A 297 2.52 2.78 -16.03
C GLU A 297 1.31 3.69 -15.80
N ALA A 298 0.11 3.15 -15.98
CA ALA A 298 -1.14 3.84 -15.73
C ALA A 298 -1.64 3.52 -14.32
N PHE A 299 -2.21 4.52 -13.63
CA PHE A 299 -2.69 4.41 -12.27
C PHE A 299 -4.11 4.96 -12.16
N PHE A 300 -5.02 4.16 -11.59
CA PHE A 300 -6.44 4.49 -11.42
C PHE A 300 -6.83 4.29 -9.96
N GLY A 301 -7.57 5.23 -9.39
CA GLY A 301 -7.97 5.20 -7.99
C GLY A 301 -9.47 5.35 -7.77
N GLY A 302 -9.89 5.14 -6.53
CA GLY A 302 -11.24 5.40 -6.05
C GLY A 302 -12.34 4.60 -6.76
N ASP A 303 -13.47 5.22 -6.95
CA ASP A 303 -14.65 4.61 -7.59
C ASP A 303 -14.39 4.25 -9.06
N LEU A 304 -13.53 5.02 -9.76
CA LEU A 304 -13.11 4.66 -11.11
C LEU A 304 -12.40 3.31 -11.13
N ALA A 305 -11.42 3.11 -10.24
CA ALA A 305 -10.70 1.84 -10.16
C ALA A 305 -11.64 0.67 -9.80
N ALA A 306 -12.62 0.91 -8.93
CA ALA A 306 -13.62 -0.10 -8.55
C ALA A 306 -14.55 -0.50 -9.72
N GLU A 307 -14.89 0.44 -10.58
CA GLU A 307 -15.67 0.17 -11.78
C GLU A 307 -14.85 -0.59 -12.81
N LEU A 308 -13.64 -0.10 -13.12
CA LEU A 308 -12.78 -0.74 -14.12
C LEU A 308 -12.37 -2.15 -13.71
N GLU A 309 -12.19 -2.41 -12.42
CA GLU A 309 -11.85 -3.75 -11.91
C GLU A 309 -12.92 -4.80 -12.25
N LYS A 310 -14.20 -4.41 -12.27
CA LYS A 310 -15.30 -5.32 -12.63
C LYS A 310 -15.22 -5.81 -14.09
N GLY A 311 -14.71 -4.98 -15.00
CA GLY A 311 -14.48 -5.32 -16.40
C GLY A 311 -13.11 -5.92 -16.69
N GLY A 312 -12.25 -6.05 -15.68
CA GLY A 312 -10.92 -6.64 -15.81
C GLY A 312 -9.92 -5.79 -16.60
N LYS A 313 -8.87 -6.45 -17.08
CA LYS A 313 -7.77 -5.77 -17.78
C LYS A 313 -8.23 -5.00 -19.01
N GLU A 314 -9.21 -5.52 -19.72
CA GLU A 314 -9.78 -4.92 -20.93
C GLU A 314 -10.43 -3.57 -20.62
N ALA A 315 -11.22 -3.46 -19.54
CA ALA A 315 -11.84 -2.19 -19.14
C ALA A 315 -10.80 -1.13 -18.76
N PHE A 316 -9.74 -1.49 -18.07
CA PHE A 316 -8.62 -0.58 -17.79
C PHE A 316 -7.96 -0.09 -19.08
N PHE A 317 -7.77 -1.01 -20.04
CA PHE A 317 -7.15 -0.68 -21.32
C PHE A 317 -8.02 0.23 -22.18
N ASP A 318 -9.29 -0.08 -22.33
CA ASP A 318 -10.23 0.70 -23.14
C ASP A 318 -10.38 2.11 -22.57
N PHE A 319 -10.45 2.25 -21.24
CA PHE A 319 -10.50 3.55 -20.58
C PHE A 319 -9.23 4.36 -20.84
N ALA A 320 -8.04 3.73 -20.65
CA ALA A 320 -6.77 4.39 -20.93
C ALA A 320 -6.64 4.85 -22.38
N VAL A 321 -7.04 4.00 -23.33
CA VAL A 321 -7.02 4.33 -24.76
C VAL A 321 -7.94 5.52 -25.07
N ALA A 322 -9.14 5.57 -24.48
CA ALA A 322 -10.04 6.70 -24.67
C ALA A 322 -9.42 8.02 -24.18
N GLU A 323 -8.75 8.01 -23.04
CA GLU A 323 -8.04 9.19 -22.54
C GLU A 323 -6.83 9.55 -23.44
N PHE A 324 -6.05 8.57 -23.90
CA PHE A 324 -4.93 8.82 -24.83
C PHE A 324 -5.39 9.39 -26.17
N VAL A 325 -6.52 8.90 -26.70
CA VAL A 325 -7.11 9.46 -27.93
C VAL A 325 -7.50 10.91 -27.73
N SER A 326 -8.05 11.25 -26.57
CA SER A 326 -8.37 12.65 -26.23
C SER A 326 -7.12 13.53 -26.12
N LEU A 327 -6.02 13.01 -25.55
CA LEU A 327 -4.77 13.75 -25.32
C LEU A 327 -3.90 13.88 -26.57
N PHE A 328 -3.79 12.80 -27.37
CA PHE A 328 -2.77 12.67 -28.42
C PHE A 328 -3.35 12.38 -29.80
N GLY A 329 -4.67 12.25 -29.92
CA GLY A 329 -5.33 11.92 -31.18
C GLY A 329 -5.47 10.40 -31.43
N GLY A 330 -6.33 10.04 -32.42
CA GLY A 330 -6.78 8.67 -32.67
C GLY A 330 -5.65 7.68 -33.01
N ASP A 331 -4.57 8.16 -33.59
CA ASP A 331 -3.41 7.32 -33.97
C ASP A 331 -2.68 6.73 -32.75
N PHE A 332 -2.81 7.37 -31.59
CA PHE A 332 -2.14 6.90 -30.39
C PHE A 332 -2.65 5.53 -29.92
N ALA A 333 -3.92 5.19 -30.17
CA ALA A 333 -4.50 3.90 -29.85
C ALA A 333 -3.69 2.71 -30.44
N ARG A 334 -3.06 2.90 -31.60
CA ARG A 334 -2.24 1.87 -32.25
C ARG A 334 -0.84 1.72 -31.65
N ARG A 335 -0.43 2.66 -30.82
CA ARG A 335 0.92 2.71 -30.21
C ARG A 335 1.00 1.94 -28.89
N VAL A 336 -0.12 1.60 -28.28
CA VAL A 336 -0.18 0.97 -26.95
C VAL A 336 -0.81 -0.42 -27.01
N LYS A 337 -0.31 -1.34 -26.18
CA LYS A 337 -0.89 -2.67 -25.97
C LYS A 337 -0.86 -3.00 -24.48
N PRO A 338 -1.93 -3.65 -23.93
CA PRO A 338 -1.98 -3.99 -22.52
C PRO A 338 -0.98 -5.12 -22.19
N LEU A 339 -0.18 -4.91 -21.16
CA LEU A 339 0.77 -5.90 -20.64
C LEU A 339 0.19 -6.61 -19.42
N ARG A 340 -0.09 -5.84 -18.39
CA ARG A 340 -0.55 -6.38 -17.09
C ARG A 340 -1.45 -5.39 -16.37
N ALA A 341 -2.52 -5.91 -15.76
CA ALA A 341 -3.29 -5.23 -14.73
C ALA A 341 -3.56 -6.19 -13.58
N HIS A 342 -3.90 -5.65 -12.40
CA HIS A 342 -4.33 -6.44 -11.25
C HIS A 342 -5.43 -5.69 -10.50
N GLY A 343 -6.47 -6.42 -10.09
CA GLY A 343 -7.56 -5.92 -9.27
C GLY A 343 -7.33 -6.26 -7.80
N TRP A 344 -7.04 -5.27 -6.97
CA TRP A 344 -6.75 -5.48 -5.55
C TRP A 344 -8.01 -5.73 -4.70
N ARG A 345 -9.19 -5.27 -5.13
CA ARG A 345 -10.46 -5.54 -4.44
C ARG A 345 -10.86 -6.99 -4.56
N GLY A 346 -10.68 -7.58 -5.75
CA GLY A 346 -10.96 -8.99 -6.03
C GLY A 346 -9.93 -9.96 -5.43
N ASP A 347 -8.78 -9.49 -4.96
CA ASP A 347 -7.80 -10.32 -4.27
C ASP A 347 -8.30 -10.68 -2.86
N PRO A 348 -8.59 -11.96 -2.55
CA PRO A 348 -9.24 -12.36 -1.30
C PRO A 348 -8.40 -12.09 -0.05
N PHE A 349 -7.08 -11.95 -0.21
CA PHE A 349 -6.13 -11.73 0.88
C PHE A 349 -5.66 -10.27 1.00
N ALA A 350 -6.17 -9.37 0.14
CA ALA A 350 -5.95 -7.93 0.26
C ALA A 350 -7.27 -7.19 0.44
N ARG A 351 -8.24 -7.40 -0.45
CA ARG A 351 -9.55 -6.76 -0.51
C ARG A 351 -9.48 -5.24 -0.66
N GLY A 352 -8.39 -4.75 -1.25
CA GLY A 352 -8.11 -3.33 -1.49
C GLY A 352 -6.62 -3.03 -1.53
N SER A 353 -6.26 -1.77 -1.74
CA SER A 353 -4.88 -1.34 -1.98
C SER A 353 -4.16 -0.88 -0.72
N TYR A 354 -4.60 0.20 -0.09
CA TYR A 354 -4.00 0.75 1.13
C TYR A 354 -5.03 1.51 1.95
N SER A 355 -4.77 1.65 3.27
CA SER A 355 -5.74 2.17 4.22
C SER A 355 -5.84 3.69 4.19
N CYS A 356 -7.06 4.21 4.30
CA CYS A 356 -7.36 5.58 4.67
C CYS A 356 -8.27 5.59 5.90
N ALA A 357 -8.15 6.58 6.78
CA ALA A 357 -9.12 6.71 7.85
C ALA A 357 -10.36 7.45 7.36
N LEU A 358 -11.53 6.94 7.71
CA LEU A 358 -12.79 7.65 7.52
C LEU A 358 -12.84 8.90 8.42
N PRO A 359 -13.63 9.93 8.10
CA PRO A 359 -13.83 11.10 8.94
C PRO A 359 -14.20 10.72 10.39
N GLY A 360 -13.46 11.25 11.36
CA GLY A 360 -13.59 10.92 12.78
C GLY A 360 -12.94 9.60 13.21
N ARG A 361 -12.21 8.90 12.32
CA ARG A 361 -11.63 7.58 12.59
C ARG A 361 -10.09 7.54 12.54
N ALA A 362 -9.40 8.66 12.46
CA ALA A 362 -7.93 8.71 12.41
C ALA A 362 -7.25 7.98 13.59
N ASP A 363 -7.87 8.01 14.78
CA ASP A 363 -7.34 7.34 15.99
C ASP A 363 -7.51 5.81 15.97
N CYS A 364 -8.28 5.26 15.03
CA CYS A 364 -8.41 3.82 14.84
C CYS A 364 -7.06 3.14 14.54
N ARG A 365 -6.07 3.86 13.98
CA ARG A 365 -4.71 3.34 13.74
C ARG A 365 -4.04 2.89 15.05
N ALA A 366 -4.12 3.70 16.10
CA ALA A 366 -3.57 3.38 17.42
C ALA A 366 -4.34 2.23 18.08
N VAL A 367 -5.67 2.21 17.97
CA VAL A 367 -6.52 1.13 18.49
C VAL A 367 -6.18 -0.19 17.80
N LEU A 368 -6.01 -0.17 16.47
CA LEU A 368 -5.64 -1.35 15.71
C LEU A 368 -4.25 -1.88 16.11
N ALA A 369 -3.26 -0.99 16.29
CA ALA A 369 -1.89 -1.33 16.65
C ALA A 369 -1.71 -1.82 18.11
N ALA A 370 -2.66 -1.55 19.00
CA ALA A 370 -2.56 -1.92 20.40
C ALA A 370 -2.49 -3.45 20.59
N PRO A 371 -1.60 -3.97 21.47
CA PRO A 371 -1.52 -5.40 21.73
C PRO A 371 -2.74 -5.90 22.55
N VAL A 372 -3.01 -7.20 22.45
CA VAL A 372 -4.05 -7.87 23.27
C VAL A 372 -3.37 -8.91 24.16
N GLU A 373 -3.61 -8.80 25.47
CA GLU A 373 -3.13 -9.74 26.51
C GLU A 373 -1.59 -10.00 26.48
N ASN A 374 -0.79 -9.10 25.92
CA ASN A 374 0.64 -9.30 25.66
C ASN A 374 0.99 -10.61 24.94
N ARG A 375 0.05 -11.17 24.19
CA ARG A 375 0.21 -12.41 23.41
C ARG A 375 -0.16 -12.23 21.94
N LEU A 376 -1.04 -11.27 21.62
CA LEU A 376 -1.47 -10.99 20.27
C LEU A 376 -1.09 -9.56 19.92
N PHE A 377 -0.27 -9.42 18.88
CA PHE A 377 0.28 -8.15 18.40
C PHE A 377 -0.22 -7.87 16.99
N PHE A 378 -0.38 -6.61 16.64
CA PHE A 378 -0.88 -6.17 15.35
C PHE A 378 0.14 -5.26 14.68
N ALA A 379 0.34 -5.46 13.37
CA ALA A 379 1.22 -4.65 12.55
C ALA A 379 0.72 -4.61 11.10
N GLY A 380 1.23 -3.68 10.33
CA GLY A 380 0.85 -3.43 8.95
C GLY A 380 0.74 -1.94 8.72
N GLU A 381 0.60 -1.51 7.46
CA GLU A 381 0.55 -0.09 7.13
C GLU A 381 -0.60 0.65 7.84
N ALA A 382 -1.75 -0.01 8.06
CA ALA A 382 -2.88 0.56 8.77
C ALA A 382 -2.61 0.83 10.26
N CYS A 383 -1.58 0.19 10.84
CA CYS A 383 -1.14 0.38 12.23
C CYS A 383 -0.11 1.52 12.38
N SER A 384 0.41 2.09 11.30
CA SER A 384 1.33 3.22 11.37
C SER A 384 0.57 4.51 11.66
N ALA A 385 1.12 5.35 12.53
CA ALA A 385 0.52 6.63 12.88
C ALA A 385 0.77 7.71 11.83
N THR A 386 1.90 7.64 11.13
CA THR A 386 2.43 8.69 10.23
C THR A 386 2.81 8.18 8.86
N ASP A 387 3.28 6.94 8.75
CA ASP A 387 3.74 6.33 7.49
C ASP A 387 2.77 5.26 6.99
N PHE A 388 1.47 5.45 7.29
CA PHE A 388 0.42 4.55 6.81
C PHE A 388 0.34 4.52 5.28
N SER A 389 -0.33 3.51 4.72
CA SER A 389 -0.45 3.30 3.27
C SER A 389 0.87 2.99 2.56
N THR A 390 1.97 2.80 3.30
CA THR A 390 3.31 2.57 2.77
C THR A 390 3.92 1.24 3.19
N ALA A 391 4.84 0.72 2.38
CA ALA A 391 5.56 -0.50 2.70
C ALA A 391 6.59 -0.31 3.82
N HIS A 392 7.17 0.90 3.97
CA HIS A 392 8.09 1.17 5.07
C HIS A 392 7.36 1.32 6.40
N GLY A 393 6.22 2.03 6.45
CA GLY A 393 5.40 2.07 7.66
C GLY A 393 4.90 0.69 8.09
N ALA A 394 4.55 -0.16 7.12
CA ALA A 394 4.26 -1.56 7.40
C ALA A 394 5.46 -2.29 8.03
N TYR A 395 6.65 -2.13 7.47
CA TYR A 395 7.88 -2.75 7.97
C TYR A 395 8.21 -2.29 9.40
N GLU A 396 8.16 -0.99 9.66
CA GLU A 396 8.47 -0.42 10.97
C GLU A 396 7.48 -0.86 12.05
N THR A 397 6.18 -0.91 11.73
CA THR A 397 5.19 -1.48 12.67
C THR A 397 5.44 -2.98 12.92
N GLY A 398 5.93 -3.71 11.92
CA GLY A 398 6.36 -5.10 12.05
C GLY A 398 7.51 -5.27 13.04
N LEU A 399 8.55 -4.42 12.93
CA LEU A 399 9.67 -4.40 13.87
C LEU A 399 9.20 -4.10 15.29
N ALA A 400 8.36 -3.07 15.46
CA ALA A 400 7.84 -2.67 16.77
C ALA A 400 6.99 -3.77 17.41
N ALA A 401 6.16 -4.48 16.63
CA ALA A 401 5.39 -5.62 17.12
C ALA A 401 6.28 -6.80 17.52
N ALA A 402 7.34 -7.05 16.74
CA ALA A 402 8.32 -8.09 17.07
C ALA A 402 9.06 -7.78 18.39
N ASP A 403 9.50 -6.55 18.60
CA ASP A 403 10.16 -6.17 19.86
C ASP A 403 9.26 -6.37 21.08
N ARG A 404 7.97 -6.03 20.98
CA ARG A 404 6.97 -6.32 22.03
C ARG A 404 6.77 -7.82 22.24
N ALA A 405 6.69 -8.61 21.17
CA ALA A 405 6.55 -10.06 21.26
C ALA A 405 7.79 -10.72 21.92
N ILE A 406 9.01 -10.27 21.56
CA ILE A 406 10.27 -10.72 22.19
C ILE A 406 10.25 -10.46 23.71
N ALA A 407 9.85 -9.25 24.11
CA ALA A 407 9.76 -8.90 25.53
C ALA A 407 8.74 -9.80 26.26
N ALA A 408 7.58 -10.02 25.66
CA ALA A 408 6.51 -10.84 26.24
C ALA A 408 6.91 -12.32 26.42
N VAL A 409 7.50 -12.94 25.37
CA VAL A 409 7.88 -14.37 25.47
C VAL A 409 9.08 -14.61 26.40
N ARG A 410 10.00 -13.65 26.52
CA ARG A 410 11.10 -13.72 27.49
C ARG A 410 10.61 -13.57 28.93
N ALA A 411 9.65 -12.69 29.19
CA ALA A 411 9.06 -12.53 30.52
C ALA A 411 8.25 -13.76 30.97
N SER A 412 7.74 -14.56 30.03
CA SER A 412 6.93 -15.77 30.29
C SER A 412 7.77 -17.06 30.37
N ALA A 413 9.08 -16.98 30.11
CA ALA A 413 9.98 -18.15 30.25
C ALA A 413 10.16 -18.48 31.73
N PRO A 414 10.00 -19.77 32.16
CA PRO A 414 10.35 -20.14 33.50
C PRO A 414 11.87 -19.99 33.68
N GLY A 415 12.26 -19.31 34.77
CA GLY A 415 13.66 -19.10 35.16
C GLY A 415 14.33 -20.41 35.52
#